data_7ea954c7d6a8dc6e1d4c16f16ee93d3f
#
_entry.id   7ea954c7d6a8dc6e1d4c16f16ee93d3f
#
_cell.length_a   1.000
_cell.length_b   1.000
_cell.length_c   1.000
_cell.angle_alpha   90.00
_cell.angle_beta   90.00
_cell.angle_gamma   90.00
#
_symmetry.space_group_name_H-M   'P 1'
#
loop_
_entity.id
_entity.type
_entity.pdbx_description
1 polymer ?
#
loop_
_entity_poly.entity_id
_entity_poly.type
_entity_poly.pdbx_seq_one_letter_code
_entity_poly.pdbx_strand_id
1 'polypeptide(L)'
;MATKRDYYETLGVPRNATAEELKSAFRRLARQYHPDVNKDPGAEEKFKELNEAYAVLSDDQKRAAYDRYGHAGMDGFGGMPDFTNIDLSDLFGEMFGFPFGGRRTRDRNAPARGADLQYNLTLEFEEAVFGVDKTIEFTRDETCHHCSGNGAEPGSKKHTCSTCGGAGEVRRARATLLGNMIQVTTCPDCRGSGELFDKACTVCTGSGLERKQVRREVKIPAGVDSGNQVRLNGEGQPGMNGGPQGDLYVALNVRNHKFFQRQDNNILLDLDINIAQATLGADVEVPTVDGPAVLSVPAGIQPGKVLRMRGKGVPHLRGGGRGDQMVMVSVAIPTKLNAEQRQLFEQLAATMGTEVQPRESGFLDRLKDALGG
;
A
#
# COMPACT_ATOMS: atom_id res chain seq x y z
N MET A 1 30.21 -41.74 -9.98
CA MET A 1 29.61 -40.59 -10.67
C MET A 1 28.18 -40.98 -11.01
N ALA A 2 27.19 -40.33 -10.41
CA ALA A 2 25.78 -40.60 -10.73
C ALA A 2 25.54 -40.13 -12.17
N THR A 3 25.16 -41.05 -13.07
CA THR A 3 24.75 -40.72 -14.43
C THR A 3 23.51 -39.87 -14.40
N LYS A 4 23.58 -38.62 -14.87
CA LYS A 4 22.41 -37.76 -15.02
C LYS A 4 21.36 -38.46 -15.88
N ARG A 5 20.08 -38.42 -15.48
CA ARG A 5 18.97 -39.02 -16.24
C ARG A 5 18.78 -38.26 -17.55
N ASP A 6 18.26 -38.96 -18.56
CA ASP A 6 17.89 -38.36 -19.84
C ASP A 6 16.79 -37.32 -19.61
N TYR A 7 16.90 -36.13 -20.23
CA TYR A 7 15.96 -35.04 -20.06
C TYR A 7 14.56 -35.36 -20.55
N TYR A 8 14.42 -36.19 -21.60
CA TYR A 8 13.12 -36.66 -22.06
C TYR A 8 12.48 -37.62 -21.05
N GLU A 9 13.27 -38.50 -20.44
CA GLU A 9 12.81 -39.37 -19.36
C GLU A 9 12.42 -38.57 -18.11
N THR A 10 13.15 -37.51 -17.78
CA THR A 10 12.86 -36.63 -16.65
C THR A 10 11.50 -35.94 -16.84
N LEU A 11 11.17 -35.51 -18.04
CA LEU A 11 9.87 -34.92 -18.38
C LEU A 11 8.78 -35.96 -18.67
N GLY A 12 9.15 -37.26 -18.81
CA GLY A 12 8.23 -38.33 -19.11
C GLY A 12 7.57 -38.21 -20.49
N VAL A 13 8.36 -37.79 -21.49
CA VAL A 13 7.93 -37.61 -22.88
C VAL A 13 8.84 -38.35 -23.86
N PRO A 14 8.36 -38.73 -25.04
CA PRO A 14 9.20 -39.35 -26.05
C PRO A 14 10.15 -38.30 -26.70
N ARG A 15 11.25 -38.78 -27.29
CA ARG A 15 12.26 -37.89 -27.92
C ARG A 15 11.72 -37.09 -29.11
N ASN A 16 10.65 -37.54 -29.74
CA ASN A 16 9.96 -36.86 -30.84
C ASN A 16 8.84 -35.90 -30.36
N ALA A 17 8.74 -35.66 -29.05
CA ALA A 17 7.74 -34.76 -28.49
C ALA A 17 7.79 -33.35 -29.08
N THR A 18 6.63 -32.80 -29.35
CA THR A 18 6.47 -31.42 -29.82
C THR A 18 6.72 -30.41 -28.68
N ALA A 19 6.98 -29.16 -29.02
CA ALA A 19 7.15 -28.08 -28.02
C ALA A 19 5.93 -27.92 -27.09
N GLU A 20 4.73 -28.17 -27.60
CA GLU A 20 3.49 -28.13 -26.82
C GLU A 20 3.37 -29.27 -25.82
N GLU A 21 3.78 -30.46 -26.21
CA GLU A 21 3.82 -31.64 -25.34
C GLU A 21 4.85 -31.53 -24.25
N LEU A 22 6.04 -31.00 -24.56
CA LEU A 22 7.09 -30.66 -23.59
C LEU A 22 6.58 -29.67 -22.55
N LYS A 23 5.93 -28.60 -22.99
CA LYS A 23 5.36 -27.57 -22.13
C LYS A 23 4.22 -28.08 -21.23
N SER A 24 3.37 -28.95 -21.77
CA SER A 24 2.27 -29.58 -21.04
C SER A 24 2.78 -30.53 -19.97
N ALA A 25 3.74 -31.40 -20.32
CA ALA A 25 4.36 -32.35 -19.39
C ALA A 25 5.09 -31.59 -18.25
N PHE A 26 5.86 -30.58 -18.59
CA PHE A 26 6.52 -29.75 -17.59
C PHE A 26 5.53 -29.09 -16.63
N ARG A 27 4.46 -28.44 -17.13
CA ARG A 27 3.46 -27.80 -16.25
C ARG A 27 2.79 -28.79 -15.30
N ARG A 28 2.52 -29.99 -15.74
CA ARG A 28 1.92 -31.04 -14.91
C ARG A 28 2.87 -31.45 -13.79
N LEU A 29 4.13 -31.75 -14.12
CA LEU A 29 5.14 -32.21 -13.17
C LEU A 29 5.59 -31.10 -12.23
N ALA A 30 5.72 -29.86 -12.72
CA ALA A 30 6.06 -28.70 -11.91
C ALA A 30 5.02 -28.41 -10.82
N ARG A 31 3.73 -28.60 -11.10
CA ARG A 31 2.68 -28.49 -10.06
C ARG A 31 2.77 -29.61 -9.03
N GLN A 32 3.14 -30.83 -9.47
CA GLN A 32 3.24 -32.00 -8.59
C GLN A 32 4.43 -31.91 -7.64
N TYR A 33 5.56 -31.34 -8.09
CA TYR A 33 6.81 -31.24 -7.33
C TYR A 33 7.11 -29.82 -6.84
N HIS A 34 6.15 -28.90 -6.90
CA HIS A 34 6.33 -27.53 -6.41
C HIS A 34 6.62 -27.52 -4.91
N PRO A 35 7.65 -26.80 -4.42
CA PRO A 35 8.02 -26.80 -3.01
C PRO A 35 6.93 -26.29 -2.07
N ASP A 36 6.02 -25.42 -2.55
CA ASP A 36 4.88 -24.94 -1.76
C ASP A 36 3.76 -25.97 -1.63
N VAL A 37 3.69 -26.92 -2.57
CA VAL A 37 2.59 -27.92 -2.63
C VAL A 37 3.05 -29.28 -2.12
N ASN A 38 4.29 -29.66 -2.43
CA ASN A 38 4.87 -30.97 -2.08
C ASN A 38 6.06 -30.80 -1.15
N LYS A 39 5.91 -31.26 0.10
CA LYS A 39 6.95 -31.21 1.15
C LYS A 39 7.73 -32.52 1.30
N ASP A 40 7.61 -33.43 0.34
CA ASP A 40 8.32 -34.71 0.41
C ASP A 40 9.84 -34.51 0.28
N PRO A 41 10.64 -35.27 1.05
CA PRO A 41 12.09 -35.29 0.88
C PRO A 41 12.46 -35.72 -0.54
N GLY A 42 13.13 -34.85 -1.30
CA GLY A 42 13.49 -35.10 -2.71
C GLY A 42 12.56 -34.46 -3.75
N ALA A 43 11.45 -33.81 -3.36
CA ALA A 43 10.62 -33.05 -4.29
C ALA A 43 11.35 -31.86 -4.89
N GLU A 44 12.17 -31.20 -4.10
CA GLU A 44 13.02 -30.06 -4.52
C GLU A 44 14.08 -30.48 -5.55
N GLU A 45 14.74 -31.62 -5.35
CA GLU A 45 15.73 -32.15 -6.28
C GLU A 45 15.07 -32.52 -7.62
N LYS A 46 13.93 -33.20 -7.60
CA LYS A 46 13.16 -33.50 -8.79
C LYS A 46 12.67 -32.24 -9.50
N PHE A 47 12.29 -31.23 -8.77
CA PHE A 47 11.89 -29.95 -9.36
C PHE A 47 13.06 -29.24 -10.04
N LYS A 48 14.26 -29.30 -9.48
CA LYS A 48 15.49 -28.80 -10.12
C LYS A 48 15.83 -29.56 -11.40
N GLU A 49 15.75 -30.90 -11.36
CA GLU A 49 15.97 -31.74 -12.56
C GLU A 49 14.95 -31.44 -13.68
N LEU A 50 13.67 -31.24 -13.32
CA LEU A 50 12.61 -30.86 -14.26
C LEU A 50 12.85 -29.52 -14.93
N ASN A 51 13.29 -28.52 -14.16
CA ASN A 51 13.60 -27.20 -14.67
C ASN A 51 14.81 -27.25 -15.61
N GLU A 52 15.87 -27.98 -15.26
CA GLU A 52 17.05 -28.19 -16.11
C GLU A 52 16.66 -28.86 -17.43
N ALA A 53 15.88 -29.94 -17.37
CA ALA A 53 15.42 -30.67 -18.55
C ALA A 53 14.57 -29.77 -19.48
N TYR A 54 13.65 -29.00 -18.93
CA TYR A 54 12.81 -28.11 -19.73
C TYR A 54 13.58 -26.94 -20.32
N ALA A 55 14.55 -26.36 -19.59
CA ALA A 55 15.39 -25.27 -20.08
C ALA A 55 16.23 -25.67 -21.30
N VAL A 56 16.60 -26.94 -21.40
CA VAL A 56 17.34 -27.47 -22.55
C VAL A 56 16.41 -27.86 -23.69
N LEU A 57 15.31 -28.57 -23.42
CA LEU A 57 14.42 -29.11 -24.44
C LEU A 57 13.43 -28.09 -25.03
N SER A 58 13.20 -26.97 -24.36
CA SER A 58 12.33 -25.89 -24.85
C SER A 58 12.98 -24.97 -25.86
N ASP A 59 14.30 -24.96 -25.96
CA ASP A 59 15.08 -24.18 -26.92
C ASP A 59 15.54 -25.09 -28.06
N ASP A 60 15.17 -24.76 -29.31
CA ASP A 60 15.46 -25.59 -30.48
C ASP A 60 16.97 -25.80 -30.69
N GLN A 61 17.81 -24.80 -30.38
CA GLN A 61 19.26 -24.91 -30.53
C GLN A 61 19.88 -25.81 -29.46
N LYS A 62 19.46 -25.66 -28.22
CA LYS A 62 19.93 -26.48 -27.10
C LYS A 62 19.45 -27.90 -27.24
N ARG A 63 18.17 -28.09 -27.65
CA ARG A 63 17.60 -29.41 -27.94
C ARG A 63 18.40 -30.11 -29.01
N ALA A 64 18.70 -29.46 -30.13
CA ALA A 64 19.49 -30.04 -31.21
C ALA A 64 20.94 -30.39 -30.78
N ALA A 65 21.53 -29.59 -29.89
CA ALA A 65 22.85 -29.89 -29.31
C ALA A 65 22.76 -31.08 -28.34
N TYR A 66 21.73 -31.14 -27.51
CA TYR A 66 21.50 -32.25 -26.59
C TYR A 66 21.21 -33.57 -27.33
N ASP A 67 20.42 -33.54 -28.40
CA ASP A 67 20.10 -34.70 -29.22
C ASP A 67 21.34 -35.28 -29.92
N ARG A 68 22.37 -34.45 -30.26
CA ARG A 68 23.59 -34.85 -30.91
C ARG A 68 24.69 -35.33 -29.95
N TYR A 69 24.84 -34.66 -28.84
CA TYR A 69 26.00 -34.82 -27.96
C TYR A 69 25.65 -35.24 -26.53
N GLY A 70 24.37 -35.39 -26.22
CA GLY A 70 23.86 -35.70 -24.87
C GLY A 70 24.27 -34.61 -23.85
N HIS A 71 24.37 -35.00 -22.59
CA HIS A 71 24.79 -34.08 -21.52
C HIS A 71 26.18 -33.45 -21.75
N ALA A 72 27.10 -34.16 -22.40
CA ALA A 72 28.46 -33.65 -22.70
C ALA A 72 28.44 -32.44 -23.68
N GLY A 73 27.42 -32.34 -24.53
CA GLY A 73 27.27 -31.23 -25.45
C GLY A 73 26.83 -29.92 -24.77
N MET A 74 26.36 -30.00 -23.52
CA MET A 74 25.89 -28.84 -22.76
C MET A 74 27.06 -28.13 -22.03
N ASP A 75 28.17 -28.82 -21.74
CA ASP A 75 29.35 -28.24 -21.07
C ASP A 75 30.08 -27.20 -21.94
N GLY A 76 29.86 -27.23 -23.26
CA GLY A 76 30.47 -26.27 -24.20
C GLY A 76 29.66 -25.00 -24.49
N PHE A 77 28.39 -24.95 -24.10
CA PHE A 77 27.55 -23.74 -24.24
C PHE A 77 27.70 -22.86 -23.00
N GLY A 78 28.83 -22.17 -22.89
CA GLY A 78 29.13 -21.12 -21.92
C GLY A 78 28.38 -21.16 -20.61
N GLY A 79 28.93 -21.88 -19.62
CA GLY A 79 28.59 -21.85 -18.19
C GLY A 79 27.09 -21.87 -17.89
N MET A 80 26.55 -23.03 -17.57
CA MET A 80 25.26 -23.05 -16.86
C MET A 80 25.36 -22.18 -15.63
N PRO A 81 24.44 -21.24 -15.40
CA PRO A 81 24.39 -20.52 -14.13
C PRO A 81 24.28 -21.55 -13.01
N ASP A 82 25.15 -21.43 -12.02
CA ASP A 82 25.11 -22.24 -10.80
C ASP A 82 23.79 -21.94 -10.07
N PHE A 83 22.81 -22.82 -10.19
CA PHE A 83 21.46 -22.68 -9.62
C PHE A 83 21.43 -22.78 -8.09
N THR A 84 22.58 -22.89 -7.44
CA THR A 84 22.63 -23.02 -5.97
C THR A 84 22.38 -21.73 -5.21
N ASN A 85 22.45 -20.53 -5.87
CA ASN A 85 22.31 -19.21 -5.22
C ASN A 85 21.40 -18.22 -5.95
N ILE A 86 20.60 -18.67 -6.92
CA ILE A 86 19.64 -17.77 -7.61
C ILE A 86 18.26 -17.93 -6.97
N ASP A 87 17.72 -16.83 -6.52
CA ASP A 87 16.35 -16.77 -6.00
C ASP A 87 15.37 -17.25 -7.09
N LEU A 88 14.71 -18.38 -6.82
CA LEU A 88 13.87 -19.12 -7.77
C LEU A 88 12.69 -18.26 -8.30
N SER A 89 12.33 -17.20 -7.57
CA SER A 89 11.25 -16.26 -7.92
C SER A 89 11.62 -15.35 -9.09
N ASP A 90 12.89 -14.96 -9.22
CA ASP A 90 13.37 -14.12 -10.32
C ASP A 90 13.42 -14.89 -11.65
N LEU A 91 13.83 -16.17 -11.60
CA LEU A 91 13.84 -17.05 -12.77
C LEU A 91 12.42 -17.41 -13.24
N PHE A 92 11.47 -17.54 -12.32
CA PHE A 92 10.07 -17.83 -12.62
C PHE A 92 9.36 -16.64 -13.28
N GLY A 93 9.66 -15.42 -12.87
CA GLY A 93 9.13 -14.19 -13.46
C GLY A 93 9.58 -13.99 -14.91
N GLU A 94 10.81 -14.35 -15.22
CA GLU A 94 11.39 -14.23 -16.55
C GLU A 94 10.89 -15.32 -17.52
N MET A 95 10.58 -16.53 -17.02
CA MET A 95 10.23 -17.69 -17.84
C MET A 95 8.72 -17.87 -18.09
N PHE A 96 7.85 -17.31 -17.24
CA PHE A 96 6.40 -17.53 -17.28
C PHE A 96 5.53 -16.33 -17.61
N GLY A 97 6.03 -15.12 -17.66
CA GLY A 97 5.14 -13.96 -17.77
C GLY A 97 5.53 -12.87 -18.74
N PHE A 98 6.76 -12.85 -19.24
CA PHE A 98 7.15 -11.77 -20.14
C PHE A 98 7.78 -12.29 -21.43
N PRO A 99 7.38 -11.75 -22.60
CA PRO A 99 8.02 -12.07 -23.85
C PRO A 99 9.51 -11.68 -23.72
N PHE A 100 10.38 -12.62 -24.02
CA PHE A 100 11.82 -12.42 -24.17
C PHE A 100 12.04 -11.42 -25.33
N GLY A 101 11.71 -10.17 -25.05
CA GLY A 101 12.06 -9.03 -25.86
C GLY A 101 13.33 -8.49 -25.25
N GLY A 102 14.41 -8.50 -26.02
CA GLY A 102 15.66 -7.85 -25.66
C GLY A 102 15.39 -6.53 -24.97
N ARG A 103 16.23 -6.11 -24.04
CA ARG A 103 16.19 -4.78 -23.44
C ARG A 103 15.75 -3.78 -24.52
N ARG A 104 14.44 -3.57 -24.63
CA ARG A 104 13.94 -2.41 -25.36
C ARG A 104 14.62 -1.28 -24.65
N THR A 105 15.66 -0.75 -25.27
CA THR A 105 16.15 0.57 -24.92
C THR A 105 14.89 1.41 -24.84
N ARG A 106 14.45 1.70 -23.62
CA ARG A 106 13.31 2.62 -23.40
C ARG A 106 13.64 3.82 -24.23
N ASP A 107 12.87 4.02 -25.29
CA ASP A 107 13.01 5.19 -26.11
C ASP A 107 12.82 6.38 -25.16
N ARG A 108 13.90 7.08 -24.86
CA ARG A 108 13.88 8.21 -23.90
C ARG A 108 12.89 9.30 -24.33
N ASN A 109 12.55 9.31 -25.62
CA ASN A 109 11.56 10.23 -26.19
C ASN A 109 10.15 9.65 -26.15
N ALA A 110 9.94 8.43 -25.67
CA ALA A 110 8.60 7.90 -25.49
C ALA A 110 7.82 8.72 -24.46
N PRO A 111 6.53 9.01 -24.71
CA PRO A 111 5.68 9.66 -23.72
C PRO A 111 5.68 8.87 -22.42
N ALA A 112 6.03 9.53 -21.33
CA ALA A 112 6.04 8.92 -20.00
C ALA A 112 5.07 9.65 -19.07
N ARG A 113 4.28 8.88 -18.33
CA ARG A 113 3.35 9.44 -17.33
C ARG A 113 4.12 10.16 -16.23
N GLY A 114 3.60 11.31 -15.80
CA GLY A 114 4.09 12.06 -14.66
C GLY A 114 3.99 11.28 -13.35
N ALA A 115 4.82 11.65 -12.41
CA ALA A 115 4.79 11.06 -11.07
C ALA A 115 3.51 11.46 -10.33
N ASP A 116 2.98 10.53 -9.55
CA ASP A 116 1.88 10.81 -8.65
C ASP A 116 2.37 11.62 -7.44
N LEU A 117 1.50 12.49 -6.92
CA LEU A 117 1.75 13.30 -5.74
C LEU A 117 0.92 12.79 -4.57
N GLN A 118 1.44 12.99 -3.36
CA GLN A 118 0.72 12.70 -2.13
C GLN A 118 0.61 13.98 -1.29
N TYR A 119 -0.59 14.21 -0.76
CA TYR A 119 -0.90 15.30 0.14
C TYR A 119 -1.57 14.76 1.40
N ASN A 120 -1.10 15.15 2.59
CA ASN A 120 -1.71 14.73 3.84
C ASN A 120 -2.67 15.81 4.32
N LEU A 121 -3.95 15.47 4.43
CA LEU A 121 -5.01 16.36 4.89
C LEU A 121 -5.51 15.92 6.26
N THR A 122 -5.44 16.83 7.22
CA THR A 122 -5.98 16.59 8.56
C THR A 122 -7.40 17.11 8.65
N LEU A 123 -8.29 16.26 9.15
CA LEU A 123 -9.70 16.52 9.37
C LEU A 123 -10.02 16.54 10.85
N GLU A 124 -10.98 17.39 11.26
CA GLU A 124 -11.61 17.26 12.55
C GLU A 124 -12.57 16.05 12.55
N PHE A 125 -12.91 15.54 13.73
CA PHE A 125 -13.73 14.32 13.85
C PHE A 125 -15.09 14.49 13.17
N GLU A 126 -15.76 15.61 13.39
CA GLU A 126 -17.06 15.94 12.82
C GLU A 126 -17.01 16.07 11.29
N GLU A 127 -15.92 16.63 10.76
CA GLU A 127 -15.69 16.72 9.31
C GLU A 127 -15.58 15.34 8.66
N ALA A 128 -14.94 14.40 9.36
CA ALA A 128 -14.84 13.01 8.88
C ALA A 128 -16.19 12.29 8.94
N VAL A 129 -17.03 12.59 9.96
CA VAL A 129 -18.35 12.00 10.11
C VAL A 129 -19.33 12.51 9.05
N PHE A 130 -19.40 13.83 8.84
CA PHE A 130 -20.40 14.45 7.97
C PHE A 130 -19.94 14.64 6.55
N GLY A 131 -18.63 14.56 6.31
CA GLY A 131 -18.00 14.97 5.04
C GLY A 131 -17.84 16.49 4.98
N VAL A 132 -16.94 16.94 4.15
CA VAL A 132 -16.61 18.37 4.00
C VAL A 132 -15.97 18.62 2.64
N ASP A 133 -16.21 19.80 2.08
CA ASP A 133 -15.48 20.29 0.92
C ASP A 133 -14.33 21.19 1.43
N LYS A 134 -13.07 20.77 1.18
CA LYS A 134 -11.87 21.50 1.63
C LYS A 134 -11.01 21.94 0.47
N THR A 135 -10.56 23.18 0.52
CA THR A 135 -9.54 23.66 -0.41
C THR A 135 -8.16 23.30 0.10
N ILE A 136 -7.39 22.59 -0.70
CA ILE A 136 -5.99 22.26 -0.44
C ILE A 136 -5.07 23.10 -1.32
N GLU A 137 -3.91 23.41 -0.81
CA GLU A 137 -2.85 24.11 -1.54
C GLU A 137 -1.62 23.19 -1.57
N PHE A 138 -1.14 22.90 -2.76
CA PHE A 138 0.05 22.08 -2.94
C PHE A 138 0.89 22.64 -4.07
N THR A 139 2.15 22.25 -4.10
CA THR A 139 3.09 22.68 -5.12
C THR A 139 3.34 21.54 -6.09
N ARG A 140 3.24 21.83 -7.39
CA ARG A 140 3.63 20.91 -8.46
C ARG A 140 4.39 21.64 -9.54
N ASP A 141 5.10 20.90 -10.35
CA ASP A 141 5.65 21.44 -11.57
C ASP A 141 4.56 21.49 -12.64
N GLU A 142 4.51 22.56 -13.42
CA GLU A 142 3.63 22.72 -14.55
C GLU A 142 4.45 23.05 -15.80
N THR A 143 3.89 22.81 -16.96
CA THR A 143 4.54 23.20 -18.21
C THR A 143 4.81 24.70 -18.21
N CYS A 144 6.04 25.10 -18.42
CA CYS A 144 6.44 26.50 -18.41
C CYS A 144 5.63 27.31 -19.41
N HIS A 145 4.94 28.32 -18.93
CA HIS A 145 4.08 29.17 -19.76
C HIS A 145 4.84 29.96 -20.82
N HIS A 146 6.11 30.31 -20.56
CA HIS A 146 6.91 31.11 -21.45
C HIS A 146 7.45 30.35 -22.67
N CYS A 147 7.93 29.11 -22.44
CA CYS A 147 8.47 28.28 -23.51
C CYS A 147 7.55 27.09 -23.90
N SER A 148 6.35 26.99 -23.32
CA SER A 148 5.40 25.90 -23.58
C SER A 148 6.01 24.52 -23.46
N GLY A 149 6.89 24.33 -22.48
CA GLY A 149 7.58 23.05 -22.21
C GLY A 149 8.82 22.79 -23.06
N ASN A 150 9.15 23.68 -23.99
CA ASN A 150 10.25 23.47 -24.93
C ASN A 150 11.65 23.64 -24.26
N GLY A 151 11.75 24.36 -23.17
CA GLY A 151 13.03 24.67 -22.50
C GLY A 151 13.88 25.73 -23.19
N ALA A 152 13.59 26.08 -24.46
CA ALA A 152 14.29 27.11 -25.20
C ALA A 152 13.58 28.46 -25.07
N GLU A 153 14.32 29.55 -25.16
CA GLU A 153 13.74 30.89 -25.27
C GLU A 153 12.90 31.00 -26.55
N PRO A 154 11.71 31.63 -26.51
CA PRO A 154 10.89 31.84 -27.70
C PRO A 154 11.71 32.47 -28.83
N GLY A 155 11.71 31.83 -30.01
CA GLY A 155 12.52 32.23 -31.17
C GLY A 155 13.94 31.62 -31.19
N SER A 156 14.39 30.95 -30.15
CA SER A 156 15.68 30.21 -30.11
C SER A 156 15.50 28.82 -30.72
N LYS A 157 16.59 28.30 -31.34
CA LYS A 157 16.59 26.98 -31.93
C LYS A 157 17.14 25.93 -30.98
N LYS A 158 16.60 24.72 -31.10
CA LYS A 158 17.15 23.53 -30.48
C LYS A 158 18.12 22.84 -31.46
N HIS A 159 19.22 22.34 -30.92
CA HIS A 159 20.20 21.56 -31.66
C HIS A 159 20.44 20.22 -30.98
N THR A 160 20.62 19.18 -31.77
CA THR A 160 21.08 17.89 -31.26
C THR A 160 22.45 18.04 -30.63
N CYS A 161 22.62 17.54 -29.42
CA CYS A 161 23.91 17.61 -28.72
C CYS A 161 24.99 16.84 -29.52
N SER A 162 26.03 17.57 -29.97
CA SER A 162 27.14 17.00 -30.76
C SER A 162 27.94 15.96 -30.00
N THR A 163 28.07 16.10 -28.68
CA THR A 163 28.87 15.22 -27.82
C THR A 163 28.28 13.83 -27.67
N CYS A 164 26.96 13.71 -27.60
CA CYS A 164 26.27 12.43 -27.45
C CYS A 164 25.43 12.04 -28.66
N GLY A 165 25.38 12.87 -29.72
CA GLY A 165 24.56 12.60 -30.91
C GLY A 165 23.06 12.46 -30.62
N GLY A 166 22.55 13.13 -29.56
CA GLY A 166 21.15 13.03 -29.12
C GLY A 166 20.89 11.92 -28.10
N ALA A 167 21.86 11.04 -27.81
CA ALA A 167 21.65 9.90 -26.90
C ALA A 167 21.51 10.29 -25.43
N GLY A 168 21.90 11.51 -25.03
CA GLY A 168 21.88 11.98 -23.64
C GLY A 168 22.96 11.34 -22.75
N GLU A 169 23.68 10.34 -23.22
CA GLU A 169 24.74 9.64 -22.49
C GLU A 169 25.96 9.39 -23.37
N VAL A 170 27.11 9.32 -22.72
CA VAL A 170 28.39 9.03 -23.39
C VAL A 170 28.89 7.69 -22.91
N ARG A 171 29.20 6.80 -23.83
CA ARG A 171 29.78 5.48 -23.56
C ARG A 171 31.30 5.54 -23.69
N ARG A 172 31.98 5.28 -22.60
CA ARG A 172 33.46 5.21 -22.60
C ARG A 172 33.92 3.77 -22.34
N ALA A 173 34.64 3.20 -23.26
CA ALA A 173 35.31 1.91 -23.04
C ALA A 173 36.53 2.15 -22.15
N ARG A 174 36.62 1.48 -21.03
CA ARG A 174 37.81 1.44 -20.16
C ARG A 174 38.40 0.04 -20.22
N ALA A 175 39.65 -0.07 -20.64
CA ALA A 175 40.38 -1.32 -20.55
C ALA A 175 40.71 -1.59 -19.07
N THR A 176 40.32 -2.74 -18.56
CA THR A 176 40.66 -3.22 -17.22
C THR A 176 41.40 -4.55 -17.35
N LEU A 177 42.10 -4.97 -16.31
CA LEU A 177 42.82 -6.28 -16.27
C LEU A 177 41.92 -7.50 -16.56
N LEU A 178 40.58 -7.32 -16.45
CA LEU A 178 39.58 -8.38 -16.67
C LEU A 178 38.81 -8.20 -17.99
N GLY A 179 39.23 -7.28 -18.87
CA GLY A 179 38.57 -7.01 -20.15
C GLY A 179 38.12 -5.57 -20.32
N ASN A 180 37.47 -5.27 -21.45
CA ASN A 180 36.93 -3.96 -21.75
C ASN A 180 35.59 -3.75 -21.04
N MET A 181 35.56 -2.80 -20.08
CA MET A 181 34.33 -2.39 -19.41
C MET A 181 33.76 -1.15 -20.09
N ILE A 182 32.52 -1.18 -20.50
CA ILE A 182 31.78 -0.02 -21.05
C ILE A 182 31.16 0.74 -19.89
N GLN A 183 31.67 1.92 -19.60
CA GLN A 183 31.08 2.84 -18.63
C GLN A 183 30.14 3.79 -19.36
N VAL A 184 28.88 3.78 -18.97
CA VAL A 184 27.86 4.72 -19.46
C VAL A 184 27.73 5.85 -18.45
N THR A 185 27.92 7.09 -18.89
CA THR A 185 27.79 8.29 -18.05
C THR A 185 26.86 9.29 -18.71
N THR A 186 26.11 10.06 -17.91
CA THR A 186 25.30 11.17 -18.43
C THR A 186 26.16 12.14 -19.20
N CYS A 187 25.72 12.58 -20.37
CA CYS A 187 26.44 13.56 -21.18
C CYS A 187 26.63 14.87 -20.38
N PRO A 188 27.88 15.35 -20.22
CA PRO A 188 28.14 16.54 -19.44
C PRO A 188 27.56 17.83 -20.06
N ASP A 189 27.49 17.90 -21.39
CA ASP A 189 27.05 19.10 -22.10
C ASP A 189 25.54 19.26 -22.09
N CYS A 190 24.78 18.23 -22.43
CA CYS A 190 23.32 18.29 -22.43
C CYS A 190 22.68 17.77 -21.14
N ARG A 191 23.46 17.29 -20.17
CA ARG A 191 22.99 16.77 -18.88
C ARG A 191 21.88 15.72 -18.99
N GLY A 192 21.92 14.93 -20.05
CA GLY A 192 20.96 13.86 -20.29
C GLY A 192 19.80 14.19 -21.21
N SER A 193 19.58 15.46 -21.60
CA SER A 193 18.50 15.87 -22.51
C SER A 193 18.68 15.42 -23.96
N GLY A 194 19.91 15.21 -24.41
CA GLY A 194 20.22 14.94 -25.80
C GLY A 194 20.17 16.17 -26.71
N GLU A 195 19.66 17.29 -26.22
CA GLU A 195 19.44 18.53 -26.94
C GLU A 195 20.19 19.70 -26.26
N LEU A 196 20.61 20.69 -27.04
CA LEU A 196 21.18 21.93 -26.59
C LEU A 196 20.34 23.09 -27.14
N PHE A 197 20.34 24.21 -26.44
CA PHE A 197 19.61 25.42 -26.85
C PHE A 197 20.61 26.55 -27.13
N ASP A 198 20.36 27.34 -28.17
CA ASP A 198 21.12 28.59 -28.37
C ASP A 198 20.94 29.53 -27.18
N LYS A 199 19.70 29.62 -26.70
CA LYS A 199 19.35 30.33 -25.47
C LYS A 199 18.35 29.51 -24.67
N ALA A 200 18.69 29.19 -23.42
CA ALA A 200 17.76 28.56 -22.51
C ALA A 200 16.64 29.54 -22.09
N CYS A 201 15.45 29.04 -21.89
CA CYS A 201 14.31 29.84 -21.43
C CYS A 201 14.65 30.55 -20.10
N THR A 202 14.41 31.86 -20.06
CA THR A 202 14.73 32.69 -18.90
C THR A 202 13.90 32.37 -17.67
N VAL A 203 12.68 31.81 -17.85
CA VAL A 203 11.77 31.47 -16.76
C VAL A 203 12.11 30.10 -16.14
N CYS A 204 12.26 29.06 -16.96
CA CYS A 204 12.48 27.68 -16.49
C CYS A 204 13.96 27.23 -16.56
N THR A 205 14.86 28.08 -17.01
CA THR A 205 16.31 27.78 -17.15
C THR A 205 16.62 26.51 -17.92
N GLY A 206 15.78 26.19 -18.91
CA GLY A 206 15.93 25.05 -19.82
C GLY A 206 15.19 23.77 -19.39
N SER A 207 14.55 23.72 -18.22
CA SER A 207 13.83 22.54 -17.74
C SER A 207 12.50 22.28 -18.47
N GLY A 208 11.91 23.30 -19.08
CA GLY A 208 10.57 23.24 -19.66
C GLY A 208 9.44 23.25 -18.62
N LEU A 209 9.77 23.21 -17.33
CA LEU A 209 8.82 23.12 -16.23
C LEU A 209 9.00 24.31 -15.28
N GLU A 210 7.90 24.78 -14.69
CA GLU A 210 7.91 25.80 -13.66
C GLU A 210 7.14 25.31 -12.42
N ARG A 211 7.67 25.58 -11.24
CA ARG A 211 7.02 25.21 -9.98
C ARG A 211 5.92 26.19 -9.65
N LYS A 212 4.69 25.69 -9.51
CA LYS A 212 3.51 26.48 -9.16
C LYS A 212 2.80 25.96 -7.93
N GLN A 213 2.27 26.90 -7.15
CA GLN A 213 1.32 26.60 -6.09
C GLN A 213 -0.08 26.53 -6.70
N VAL A 214 -0.74 25.40 -6.54
CA VAL A 214 -2.05 25.11 -7.10
C VAL A 214 -3.05 24.95 -5.98
N ARG A 215 -4.23 25.55 -6.13
CA ARG A 215 -5.37 25.37 -5.22
C ARG A 215 -6.40 24.46 -5.86
N ARG A 216 -6.87 23.47 -5.10
CA ARG A 216 -7.93 22.54 -5.54
C ARG A 216 -8.92 22.32 -4.40
N GLU A 217 -10.17 22.30 -4.78
CA GLU A 217 -11.26 21.87 -3.90
C GLU A 217 -11.37 20.36 -3.92
N VAL A 218 -11.38 19.76 -2.74
CA VAL A 218 -11.46 18.30 -2.55
C VAL A 218 -12.73 18.00 -1.78
N LYS A 219 -13.62 17.25 -2.40
CA LYS A 219 -14.84 16.78 -1.77
C LYS A 219 -14.55 15.49 -0.99
N ILE A 220 -14.70 15.58 0.31
CA ILE A 220 -14.49 14.46 1.23
C ILE A 220 -15.86 13.87 1.59
N PRO A 221 -16.11 12.60 1.27
CA PRO A 221 -17.39 11.98 1.59
C PRO A 221 -17.55 11.77 3.11
N ALA A 222 -18.82 11.68 3.56
CA ALA A 222 -19.14 11.34 4.94
C ALA A 222 -18.67 9.93 5.30
N GLY A 223 -18.20 9.75 6.53
CA GLY A 223 -17.82 8.44 7.04
C GLY A 223 -16.37 8.01 6.78
N VAL A 224 -15.54 8.91 6.25
CA VAL A 224 -14.09 8.62 6.07
C VAL A 224 -13.37 8.40 7.39
N ASP A 225 -12.25 7.69 7.32
CA ASP A 225 -11.39 7.42 8.48
C ASP A 225 -9.92 7.72 8.15
N SER A 226 -9.10 7.73 9.21
CA SER A 226 -7.65 7.83 9.05
C SER A 226 -7.13 6.68 8.15
N GLY A 227 -6.22 7.03 7.23
CA GLY A 227 -5.71 6.08 6.24
C GLY A 227 -6.53 5.98 4.95
N ASN A 228 -7.75 6.56 4.91
CA ASN A 228 -8.47 6.67 3.64
C ASN A 228 -7.77 7.66 2.71
N GLN A 229 -7.92 7.45 1.40
CA GLN A 229 -7.32 8.30 0.38
C GLN A 229 -8.36 8.74 -0.65
N VAL A 230 -8.31 10.01 -1.01
CA VAL A 230 -9.09 10.58 -2.13
C VAL A 230 -8.13 10.79 -3.30
N ARG A 231 -8.43 10.18 -4.45
CA ARG A 231 -7.65 10.33 -5.67
C ARG A 231 -8.23 11.44 -6.54
N LEU A 232 -7.40 12.39 -6.89
CA LEU A 232 -7.70 13.44 -7.88
C LEU A 232 -6.92 13.12 -9.16
N ASN A 233 -7.66 12.71 -10.20
CA ASN A 233 -7.06 12.30 -11.47
C ASN A 233 -6.40 13.47 -12.18
N GLY A 234 -5.18 13.29 -12.69
CA GLY A 234 -4.46 14.28 -13.47
C GLY A 234 -3.98 15.51 -12.68
N GLU A 235 -3.97 15.46 -11.34
CA GLU A 235 -3.49 16.56 -10.49
C GLU A 235 -2.08 16.30 -9.94
N GLY A 236 -1.38 15.28 -10.44
CA GLY A 236 0.03 14.98 -10.14
C GLY A 236 1.02 15.82 -10.94
N GLN A 237 2.25 15.33 -11.06
CA GLN A 237 3.31 15.95 -11.86
C GLN A 237 3.00 15.82 -13.36
N PRO A 238 3.45 16.77 -14.20
CA PRO A 238 3.32 16.67 -15.64
C PRO A 238 4.08 15.46 -16.19
N GLY A 239 3.54 14.84 -17.22
CA GLY A 239 4.23 13.80 -17.95
C GLY A 239 5.39 14.31 -18.79
N MET A 240 6.34 13.45 -19.06
CA MET A 240 7.48 13.75 -19.95
C MET A 240 7.09 13.44 -21.41
N ASN A 241 7.68 14.20 -22.34
CA ASN A 241 7.51 14.00 -23.81
C ASN A 241 6.05 13.90 -24.26
N GLY A 242 5.17 14.74 -23.68
CA GLY A 242 3.73 14.72 -24.02
C GLY A 242 2.95 13.57 -23.36
N GLY A 243 3.54 12.87 -22.40
CA GLY A 243 2.85 11.86 -21.61
C GLY A 243 1.75 12.46 -20.69
N PRO A 244 0.81 11.65 -20.21
CA PRO A 244 -0.25 12.11 -19.32
C PRO A 244 0.30 12.54 -17.96
N GLN A 245 -0.42 13.42 -17.29
CA GLN A 245 -0.11 13.82 -15.92
C GLN A 245 -0.30 12.64 -14.95
N GLY A 246 0.41 12.66 -13.83
CA GLY A 246 0.15 11.80 -12.69
C GLY A 246 -1.13 12.18 -11.95
N ASP A 247 -1.40 11.52 -10.84
CA ASP A 247 -2.56 11.80 -9.98
C ASP A 247 -2.10 12.37 -8.63
N LEU A 248 -3.02 13.05 -7.95
CA LEU A 248 -2.81 13.48 -6.57
C LEU A 248 -3.62 12.58 -5.63
N TYR A 249 -2.94 11.96 -4.69
CA TYR A 249 -3.54 11.18 -3.62
C TYR A 249 -3.59 12.02 -2.34
N VAL A 250 -4.79 12.36 -1.90
CA VAL A 250 -5.02 13.06 -0.64
C VAL A 250 -5.24 12.02 0.45
N ALA A 251 -4.22 11.79 1.27
CA ALA A 251 -4.30 10.91 2.43
C ALA A 251 -4.96 11.65 3.59
N LEU A 252 -6.02 11.04 4.13
CA LEU A 252 -6.83 11.64 5.20
C LEU A 252 -6.31 11.17 6.56
N ASN A 253 -6.18 12.11 7.48
CA ASN A 253 -5.84 11.87 8.87
C ASN A 253 -6.85 12.57 9.77
N VAL A 254 -7.61 11.80 10.55
CA VAL A 254 -8.65 12.32 11.44
C VAL A 254 -8.05 12.57 12.82
N ARG A 255 -8.25 13.77 13.34
CA ARG A 255 -7.83 14.11 14.70
C ARG A 255 -8.65 13.37 15.74
N ASN A 256 -7.97 12.97 16.82
CA ASN A 256 -8.67 12.41 17.98
C ASN A 256 -9.60 13.47 18.58
N HIS A 257 -10.85 13.07 18.82
CA HIS A 257 -11.81 13.93 19.50
C HIS A 257 -11.65 13.86 21.02
N LYS A 258 -12.10 14.89 21.72
CA LYS A 258 -11.92 15.01 23.18
C LYS A 258 -12.71 13.96 23.96
N PHE A 259 -13.90 13.60 23.48
CA PHE A 259 -14.81 12.68 24.18
C PHE A 259 -15.12 11.43 23.36
N PHE A 260 -15.12 11.55 22.02
CA PHE A 260 -15.54 10.48 21.14
C PHE A 260 -14.32 9.64 20.70
N GLN A 261 -14.50 8.34 20.76
CA GLN A 261 -13.58 7.39 20.15
C GLN A 261 -14.32 6.66 19.05
N ARG A 262 -13.71 6.49 17.91
CA ARG A 262 -14.30 5.77 16.79
C ARG A 262 -13.88 4.29 16.83
N GLN A 263 -14.84 3.40 16.68
CA GLN A 263 -14.63 1.99 16.44
C GLN A 263 -15.46 1.60 15.22
N ASP A 264 -14.81 1.42 14.08
CA ASP A 264 -15.48 1.20 12.78
C ASP A 264 -16.49 2.32 12.45
N ASN A 265 -17.78 1.98 12.45
CA ASN A 265 -18.86 2.95 12.25
C ASN A 265 -19.56 3.34 13.56
N ASN A 266 -19.13 2.80 14.69
CA ASN A 266 -19.66 3.18 15.98
C ASN A 266 -18.82 4.27 16.64
N ILE A 267 -19.48 5.03 17.51
CA ILE A 267 -18.82 6.04 18.33
C ILE A 267 -18.92 5.57 19.78
N LEU A 268 -17.78 5.52 20.45
CA LEU A 268 -17.69 5.20 21.87
C LEU A 268 -17.62 6.50 22.66
N LEU A 269 -18.35 6.54 23.77
CA LEU A 269 -18.37 7.64 24.72
C LEU A 269 -18.37 7.09 26.12
N ASP A 270 -17.46 7.54 26.96
CA ASP A 270 -17.48 7.28 28.39
C ASP A 270 -18.30 8.34 29.09
N LEU A 271 -19.30 7.89 29.88
CA LEU A 271 -20.22 8.76 30.57
C LEU A 271 -20.19 8.51 32.07
N ASP A 272 -19.78 9.51 32.83
CA ASP A 272 -19.84 9.47 34.29
C ASP A 272 -21.19 9.94 34.79
N ILE A 273 -21.92 9.08 35.48
CA ILE A 273 -23.18 9.41 36.18
C ILE A 273 -22.93 9.34 37.68
N ASN A 274 -23.73 10.08 38.45
CA ASN A 274 -23.68 10.01 39.91
C ASN A 274 -24.41 8.78 40.46
N ILE A 275 -24.15 8.45 41.72
CA ILE A 275 -24.71 7.26 42.37
C ILE A 275 -26.26 7.31 42.45
N ALA A 276 -26.85 8.48 42.60
CA ALA A 276 -28.32 8.61 42.63
C ALA A 276 -28.95 8.35 41.26
N GLN A 277 -28.35 8.86 40.19
CA GLN A 277 -28.75 8.56 38.80
C GLN A 277 -28.58 7.08 38.46
N ALA A 278 -27.48 6.45 38.93
CA ALA A 278 -27.28 5.03 38.71
C ALA A 278 -28.35 4.16 39.46
N THR A 279 -28.70 4.56 40.65
CA THR A 279 -29.62 3.79 41.50
C THR A 279 -31.09 3.96 41.12
N LEU A 280 -31.49 5.20 40.91
CA LEU A 280 -32.92 5.57 40.67
C LEU A 280 -33.27 5.56 39.18
N GLY A 281 -32.27 5.58 38.30
CA GLY A 281 -32.42 5.87 36.88
C GLY A 281 -32.57 7.38 36.67
N ALA A 282 -32.28 7.82 35.47
CA ALA A 282 -32.39 9.22 35.06
C ALA A 282 -32.37 9.37 33.55
N ASP A 283 -33.01 10.42 33.07
CA ASP A 283 -32.79 10.90 31.71
C ASP A 283 -31.63 11.90 31.75
N VAL A 284 -30.53 11.57 31.07
CA VAL A 284 -29.32 12.39 31.03
C VAL A 284 -29.08 12.91 29.62
N GLU A 285 -28.69 14.15 29.53
CA GLU A 285 -28.28 14.72 28.24
C GLU A 285 -26.83 14.31 27.92
N VAL A 286 -26.65 13.68 26.75
CA VAL A 286 -25.39 13.11 26.32
C VAL A 286 -24.96 13.77 25.02
N PRO A 287 -23.70 14.18 24.88
CA PRO A 287 -23.21 14.69 23.62
C PRO A 287 -23.26 13.62 22.54
N THR A 288 -23.71 14.00 21.36
CA THR A 288 -23.59 13.20 20.13
C THR A 288 -23.01 14.06 19.03
N VAL A 289 -22.54 13.45 17.97
CA VAL A 289 -22.00 14.20 16.80
C VAL A 289 -23.05 15.09 16.12
N ASP A 290 -24.36 14.79 16.30
CA ASP A 290 -25.47 15.61 15.79
C ASP A 290 -25.89 16.72 16.75
N GLY A 291 -25.25 16.83 17.90
CA GLY A 291 -25.65 17.67 19.03
C GLY A 291 -26.11 16.85 20.23
N PRO A 292 -26.46 17.48 21.33
CA PRO A 292 -26.89 16.80 22.55
C PRO A 292 -28.19 16.01 22.34
N ALA A 293 -28.29 14.85 22.98
CA ALA A 293 -29.46 13.98 22.92
C ALA A 293 -29.74 13.34 24.29
N VAL A 294 -30.98 13.07 24.60
CA VAL A 294 -31.38 12.46 25.86
C VAL A 294 -31.16 10.95 25.79
N LEU A 295 -30.46 10.42 26.79
CA LEU A 295 -30.25 9.00 27.05
C LEU A 295 -30.97 8.61 28.34
N SER A 296 -31.90 7.66 28.26
CA SER A 296 -32.56 7.12 29.43
C SER A 296 -31.69 6.04 30.09
N VAL A 297 -31.25 6.31 31.30
CA VAL A 297 -30.44 5.39 32.13
C VAL A 297 -31.39 4.61 33.01
N PRO A 298 -31.46 3.27 32.92
CA PRO A 298 -32.34 2.46 33.74
C PRO A 298 -31.89 2.43 35.21
N ALA A 299 -32.85 2.33 36.13
CA ALA A 299 -32.56 2.20 37.55
C ALA A 299 -31.74 0.94 37.85
N GLY A 300 -30.78 1.08 38.77
CA GLY A 300 -29.89 -0.03 39.15
C GLY A 300 -28.81 -0.38 38.15
N ILE A 301 -28.48 0.53 37.23
CA ILE A 301 -27.43 0.31 36.24
C ILE A 301 -26.06 0.08 36.92
N GLN A 302 -25.30 -0.88 36.40
CA GLN A 302 -23.98 -1.19 36.93
C GLN A 302 -22.88 -0.50 36.13
N PRO A 303 -21.75 -0.14 36.76
CA PRO A 303 -20.60 0.39 36.08
C PRO A 303 -20.09 -0.57 34.98
N GLY A 304 -19.63 -0.03 33.82
CA GLY A 304 -19.20 -0.79 32.66
C GLY A 304 -20.36 -1.27 31.78
N LYS A 305 -21.61 -0.96 32.09
CA LYS A 305 -22.73 -1.27 31.20
C LYS A 305 -22.73 -0.30 30.01
N VAL A 306 -22.89 -0.86 28.81
CA VAL A 306 -22.97 -0.08 27.59
C VAL A 306 -24.45 0.14 27.21
N LEU A 307 -24.81 1.40 27.02
CA LEU A 307 -26.11 1.83 26.49
C LEU A 307 -25.95 2.24 25.02
N ARG A 308 -26.85 1.79 24.16
CA ARG A 308 -26.79 2.01 22.73
C ARG A 308 -27.76 3.07 22.25
N MET A 309 -27.24 4.12 21.62
CA MET A 309 -28.03 5.13 20.94
C MET A 309 -28.01 4.84 19.43
N ARG A 310 -29.14 4.30 18.93
CA ARG A 310 -29.23 3.85 17.53
C ARG A 310 -29.09 4.99 16.54
N GLY A 311 -28.30 4.76 15.46
CA GLY A 311 -28.15 5.71 14.37
C GLY A 311 -27.38 6.98 14.72
N LYS A 312 -26.70 7.04 15.90
CA LYS A 312 -25.89 8.18 16.34
C LYS A 312 -24.38 7.98 16.11
N GLY A 313 -24.00 6.95 15.37
CA GLY A 313 -22.63 6.69 14.98
C GLY A 313 -22.21 7.40 13.68
N VAL A 314 -21.20 6.85 12.99
CA VAL A 314 -20.62 7.34 11.74
C VAL A 314 -21.37 6.76 10.54
N PRO A 315 -21.68 7.54 9.50
CA PRO A 315 -22.27 7.02 8.26
C PRO A 315 -21.36 5.99 7.59
N HIS A 316 -21.95 5.00 6.92
CA HIS A 316 -21.19 4.08 6.08
C HIS A 316 -20.72 4.76 4.81
N LEU A 317 -19.42 4.66 4.51
CA LEU A 317 -18.79 5.31 3.35
C LEU A 317 -19.41 4.89 2.00
N ARG A 318 -19.91 3.66 1.89
CA ARG A 318 -20.53 3.13 0.67
C ARG A 318 -22.06 3.20 0.69
N GLY A 319 -22.66 3.97 1.62
CA GLY A 319 -24.10 4.04 1.82
C GLY A 319 -24.64 2.87 2.65
N GLY A 320 -25.94 2.88 2.95
CA GLY A 320 -26.58 1.78 3.68
C GLY A 320 -26.82 2.04 5.15
N GLY A 321 -26.81 3.30 5.59
CA GLY A 321 -27.15 3.67 6.96
C GLY A 321 -26.00 4.27 7.76
N ARG A 322 -26.11 4.19 9.07
CA ARG A 322 -25.23 4.82 10.04
C ARG A 322 -25.00 3.88 11.21
N GLY A 323 -23.83 3.87 11.80
CA GLY A 323 -23.54 3.16 13.03
C GLY A 323 -24.27 3.74 14.25
N ASP A 324 -23.96 3.20 15.40
CA ASP A 324 -24.56 3.57 16.68
C ASP A 324 -23.56 4.29 17.58
N GLN A 325 -24.06 5.08 18.53
CA GLN A 325 -23.22 5.56 19.62
C GLN A 325 -23.37 4.62 20.82
N MET A 326 -22.25 4.13 21.31
CA MET A 326 -22.13 3.22 22.43
C MET A 326 -21.66 4.03 23.64
N VAL A 327 -22.53 4.20 24.62
CA VAL A 327 -22.24 4.97 25.83
C VAL A 327 -21.90 4.01 26.95
N MET A 328 -20.63 3.98 27.36
CA MET A 328 -20.14 3.19 28.49
C MET A 328 -20.36 3.98 29.77
N VAL A 329 -21.19 3.44 30.65
CA VAL A 329 -21.57 4.13 31.89
C VAL A 329 -20.56 3.80 32.98
N SER A 330 -20.01 4.85 33.57
CA SER A 330 -19.22 4.83 34.81
C SER A 330 -20.00 5.50 35.95
N VAL A 331 -19.83 5.01 37.16
CA VAL A 331 -20.48 5.63 38.33
C VAL A 331 -19.44 6.40 39.13
N ALA A 332 -19.58 7.73 39.12
CA ALA A 332 -18.69 8.61 39.86
C ALA A 332 -19.16 8.68 41.34
N ILE A 333 -18.27 8.22 42.22
CA ILE A 333 -18.49 8.35 43.67
C ILE A 333 -17.95 9.71 44.11
N PRO A 334 -18.79 10.57 44.72
CA PRO A 334 -18.37 11.90 45.14
C PRO A 334 -17.35 11.82 46.29
N THR A 335 -16.20 12.44 46.09
CA THR A 335 -15.13 12.51 47.12
C THR A 335 -15.35 13.60 48.15
N LYS A 336 -16.16 14.60 47.83
CA LYS A 336 -16.51 15.73 48.71
C LYS A 336 -18.02 15.82 48.81
N LEU A 337 -18.55 15.78 50.05
CA LEU A 337 -19.96 15.91 50.36
C LEU A 337 -20.17 17.20 51.16
N ASN A 338 -21.23 17.91 50.87
CA ASN A 338 -21.73 18.96 51.76
C ASN A 338 -22.42 18.32 53.00
N ALA A 339 -22.82 19.13 53.99
CA ALA A 339 -23.41 18.62 55.25
C ALA A 339 -24.72 17.89 54.99
N GLU A 340 -25.59 18.40 54.13
CA GLU A 340 -26.87 17.79 53.79
C GLU A 340 -26.68 16.45 53.04
N GLN A 341 -25.83 16.40 52.04
CA GLN A 341 -25.49 15.19 51.29
C GLN A 341 -24.94 14.09 52.24
N ARG A 342 -24.05 14.48 53.14
CA ARG A 342 -23.49 13.57 54.16
C ARG A 342 -24.60 12.97 55.01
N GLN A 343 -25.50 13.78 55.55
CA GLN A 343 -26.60 13.32 56.35
C GLN A 343 -27.52 12.34 55.60
N LEU A 344 -27.83 12.62 54.32
CA LEU A 344 -28.60 11.71 53.48
C LEU A 344 -27.91 10.38 53.22
N PHE A 345 -26.58 10.39 53.00
CA PHE A 345 -25.85 9.17 52.85
C PHE A 345 -25.74 8.36 54.14
N GLU A 346 -25.61 9.01 55.31
CA GLU A 346 -25.65 8.35 56.61
C GLU A 346 -27.00 7.70 56.93
N GLN A 347 -28.10 8.37 56.57
CA GLN A 347 -29.42 7.78 56.68
C GLN A 347 -29.60 6.58 55.74
N LEU A 348 -29.17 6.70 54.49
CA LEU A 348 -29.18 5.60 53.55
C LEU A 348 -28.37 4.41 54.02
N ALA A 349 -27.14 4.63 54.51
CA ALA A 349 -26.26 3.59 55.07
C ALA A 349 -26.90 2.84 56.22
N ALA A 350 -27.66 3.55 57.09
CA ALA A 350 -28.37 2.90 58.21
C ALA A 350 -29.48 1.92 57.75
N THR A 351 -30.01 2.12 56.54
CA THR A 351 -31.06 1.22 55.99
C THR A 351 -30.49 0.05 55.16
N MET A 352 -29.22 0.13 54.67
CA MET A 352 -28.65 -0.87 53.77
C MET A 352 -27.95 -2.03 54.48
N GLY A 353 -27.72 -1.96 55.80
CA GLY A 353 -26.97 -2.96 56.52
C GLY A 353 -25.45 -2.92 56.25
N THR A 354 -24.73 -3.76 56.99
CA THR A 354 -23.23 -3.80 56.93
C THR A 354 -22.70 -5.09 56.28
N GLU A 355 -23.56 -5.96 55.77
CA GLU A 355 -23.14 -7.24 55.20
C GLU A 355 -22.44 -7.05 53.88
N VAL A 356 -21.21 -7.53 53.81
CA VAL A 356 -20.41 -7.60 52.59
C VAL A 356 -20.50 -8.99 52.01
N GLN A 357 -21.12 -9.12 50.84
CA GLN A 357 -21.15 -10.39 50.10
C GLN A 357 -19.97 -10.45 49.11
N PRO A 358 -19.06 -11.45 49.28
CA PRO A 358 -18.01 -11.69 48.30
C PRO A 358 -18.66 -12.12 46.97
N ARG A 359 -18.19 -11.53 45.88
CA ARG A 359 -18.70 -11.84 44.52
C ARG A 359 -18.08 -13.14 44.01
N GLU A 360 -18.87 -14.18 43.77
CA GLU A 360 -18.44 -15.50 43.32
C GLU A 360 -17.94 -15.55 41.86
N SER A 361 -18.01 -14.47 41.10
CA SER A 361 -17.53 -14.49 39.73
C SER A 361 -16.00 -14.42 39.64
N GLY A 362 -15.43 -15.45 39.06
CA GLY A 362 -13.99 -15.66 38.99
C GLY A 362 -13.24 -14.46 38.42
N PHE A 363 -12.20 -14.05 39.13
CA PHE A 363 -11.21 -13.07 38.70
C PHE A 363 -10.64 -13.40 37.31
N LEU A 364 -10.60 -14.68 36.94
CA LEU A 364 -10.15 -15.17 35.63
C LEU A 364 -11.11 -14.87 34.47
N ASP A 365 -12.41 -14.76 34.70
CA ASP A 365 -13.36 -14.45 33.63
C ASP A 365 -13.30 -12.97 33.26
N ARG A 366 -13.08 -12.09 34.25
CA ARG A 366 -12.86 -10.66 33.97
C ARG A 366 -11.51 -10.37 33.31
N LEU A 367 -10.48 -11.16 33.59
CA LEU A 367 -9.19 -11.04 32.93
C LEU A 367 -9.29 -11.50 31.47
N LYS A 368 -10.09 -12.52 31.19
CA LYS A 368 -10.37 -12.97 29.81
C LYS A 368 -11.16 -11.94 29.02
N ASP A 369 -12.20 -11.33 29.61
CA ASP A 369 -13.00 -10.27 28.98
C ASP A 369 -12.19 -8.96 28.78
N ALA A 370 -11.20 -8.71 29.63
CA ALA A 370 -10.30 -7.55 29.52
C ALA A 370 -9.09 -7.77 28.61
N LEU A 371 -8.70 -9.01 28.33
CA LEU A 371 -7.48 -9.35 27.58
C LEU A 371 -7.73 -10.03 26.22
N GLY A 372 -8.94 -10.30 25.86
CA GLY A 372 -9.15 -10.97 24.59
C GLY A 372 -10.60 -11.34 24.28
N GLY A 373 -11.31 -10.38 23.83
CA GLY A 373 -12.44 -10.59 22.94
C GLY A 373 -11.98 -10.23 21.53
#